data_786d65176b56fc2b1b50d47afca7afcc
#
_entry.id   786d65176b56fc2b1b50d47afca7afcc
#
_cell.length_a   1.000
_cell.length_b   1.000
_cell.length_c   1.000
_cell.angle_alpha   90.00
_cell.angle_beta   90.00
_cell.angle_gamma   90.00
#
_symmetry.space_group_name_H-M   'P 1'
#
loop_
_entity.id
_entity.type
_entity.pdbx_description
1 polymer ?
#
loop_
_entity_poly.entity_id
_entity_poly.type
_entity_poly.pdbx_seq_one_letter_code
_entity_poly.pdbx_strand_id
1 'polypeptide(L)'
;MRAILFVDDHEVLARLSCEILEMQGYRAVSAYSGEDALRKFDENDFDILVTDFRMDGMNGLELARKVHEKNPAIPVIIVTGYGPIDTGKDVAVCLQKEDLFPTLLEKIKVFLDDERPEPAMKTA
;
A
#
# COMPACT_ATOMS: atom_id res chain seq x y z
N MET A 1 7.31 -14.53 -0.86
CA MET A 1 6.00 -13.92 -1.13
C MET A 1 6.05 -12.45 -0.75
N ARG A 2 5.61 -11.60 -1.62
CA ARG A 2 5.62 -10.17 -1.35
C ARG A 2 4.51 -9.80 -0.39
N ALA A 3 4.78 -8.88 0.52
CA ALA A 3 3.85 -8.52 1.59
C ALA A 3 3.36 -7.09 1.45
N ILE A 4 2.06 -6.92 1.59
CA ILE A 4 1.37 -5.63 1.43
C ILE A 4 0.71 -5.27 2.74
N LEU A 5 0.92 -4.04 3.22
CA LEU A 5 0.16 -3.50 4.34
C LEU A 5 -0.92 -2.59 3.76
N PHE A 6 -2.18 -2.96 3.97
CA PHE A 6 -3.33 -2.24 3.43
C PHE A 6 -4.08 -1.54 4.55
N VAL A 7 -4.16 -0.23 4.51
CA VAL A 7 -4.66 0.58 5.61
C VAL A 7 -5.91 1.35 5.20
N ASP A 8 -7.00 1.09 5.90
CA ASP A 8 -8.27 1.79 5.68
C ASP A 8 -9.08 1.65 6.95
N ASP A 9 -9.64 2.74 7.46
CA ASP A 9 -10.43 2.69 8.69
C ASP A 9 -11.80 2.04 8.49
N HIS A 10 -12.19 1.79 7.24
CA HIS A 10 -13.38 1.00 6.93
C HIS A 10 -12.96 -0.48 6.95
N GLU A 11 -13.21 -1.15 8.05
CA GLU A 11 -12.65 -2.49 8.30
C GLU A 11 -13.08 -3.52 7.26
N VAL A 12 -14.35 -3.52 6.87
CA VAL A 12 -14.84 -4.50 5.90
C VAL A 12 -14.14 -4.32 4.56
N LEU A 13 -14.01 -3.08 4.12
CA LEU A 13 -13.34 -2.79 2.86
C LEU A 13 -11.87 -3.20 2.91
N ALA A 14 -11.20 -2.91 4.02
CA ALA A 14 -9.79 -3.29 4.17
C ALA A 14 -9.62 -4.81 4.10
N ARG A 15 -10.47 -5.56 4.79
CA ARG A 15 -10.37 -7.03 4.78
C ARG A 15 -10.67 -7.61 3.41
N LEU A 16 -11.70 -7.10 2.74
CA LEU A 16 -12.04 -7.58 1.40
C LEU A 16 -10.92 -7.28 0.41
N SER A 17 -10.31 -6.10 0.52
CA SER A 17 -9.20 -5.73 -0.35
C SER A 17 -8.02 -6.68 -0.13
N CYS A 18 -7.73 -7.02 1.11
CA CYS A 18 -6.66 -7.97 1.40
C CYS A 18 -6.97 -9.36 0.83
N GLU A 19 -8.24 -9.79 0.88
CA GLU A 19 -8.60 -11.08 0.28
C GLU A 19 -8.34 -11.08 -1.22
N ILE A 20 -8.69 -9.99 -1.90
CA ILE A 20 -8.43 -9.88 -3.34
C ILE A 20 -6.93 -9.95 -3.62
N LEU A 21 -6.13 -9.25 -2.82
CA LEU A 21 -4.68 -9.24 -3.00
C LEU A 21 -4.10 -10.64 -2.74
N GLU A 22 -4.61 -11.34 -1.76
CA GLU A 22 -4.14 -12.70 -1.48
C GLU A 22 -4.48 -13.65 -2.61
N MET A 23 -5.61 -13.47 -3.26
CA MET A 23 -5.97 -14.27 -4.42
C MET A 23 -5.01 -14.04 -5.59
N GLN A 24 -4.29 -12.92 -5.58
CA GLN A 24 -3.30 -12.62 -6.62
C GLN A 24 -1.90 -13.12 -6.25
N GLY A 25 -1.76 -13.76 -5.10
CA GLY A 25 -0.48 -14.34 -4.70
C GLY A 25 0.35 -13.51 -3.75
N TYR A 26 -0.20 -12.41 -3.23
CA TYR A 26 0.50 -11.59 -2.26
C TYR A 26 0.10 -11.98 -0.85
N ARG A 27 0.96 -11.66 0.12
CA ARG A 27 0.57 -11.71 1.52
C ARG A 27 0.04 -10.31 1.85
N ALA A 28 -1.17 -10.22 2.38
CA ALA A 28 -1.79 -8.93 2.65
C ALA A 28 -2.27 -8.87 4.09
N VAL A 29 -1.90 -7.79 4.78
CA VAL A 29 -2.30 -7.55 6.16
C VAL A 29 -3.08 -6.25 6.20
N SER A 30 -4.25 -6.26 6.84
CA SER A 30 -5.06 -5.05 6.97
C SER A 30 -4.74 -4.33 8.27
N ALA A 31 -4.82 -3.00 8.23
CA ALA A 31 -4.76 -2.16 9.41
C ALA A 31 -5.86 -1.13 9.30
N TYR A 32 -6.38 -0.67 10.44
CA TYR A 32 -7.58 0.14 10.45
C TYR A 32 -7.34 1.56 10.94
N SER A 33 -6.11 1.93 11.16
CA SER A 33 -5.70 3.29 11.51
C SER A 33 -4.22 3.45 11.24
N GLY A 34 -3.74 4.69 11.27
CA GLY A 34 -2.30 4.93 11.13
C GLY A 34 -1.51 4.31 12.26
N GLU A 35 -2.01 4.40 13.49
CA GLU A 35 -1.34 3.82 14.65
C GLU A 35 -1.29 2.30 14.55
N ASP A 36 -2.40 1.68 14.14
CA ASP A 36 -2.45 0.23 13.96
C ASP A 36 -1.47 -0.19 12.86
N ALA A 37 -1.41 0.59 11.78
CA ALA A 37 -0.49 0.31 10.68
C ALA A 37 0.96 0.37 11.14
N LEU A 38 1.31 1.39 11.93
CA LEU A 38 2.69 1.52 12.41
C LEU A 38 3.07 0.38 13.33
N ARG A 39 2.15 -0.05 14.19
CA ARG A 39 2.41 -1.19 15.07
C ARG A 39 2.67 -2.45 14.24
N LYS A 40 1.85 -2.70 13.25
CA LYS A 40 2.02 -3.88 12.39
C LYS A 40 3.26 -3.77 11.52
N PHE A 41 3.60 -2.57 11.10
CA PHE A 41 4.80 -2.33 10.30
C PHE A 41 6.06 -2.67 11.12
N ASP A 42 6.04 -2.40 12.43
CA ASP A 42 7.17 -2.74 13.28
C ASP A 42 7.28 -4.24 13.55
N GLU A 43 6.17 -4.95 13.46
CA GLU A 43 6.14 -6.39 13.79
C GLU A 43 6.43 -7.28 12.60
N ASN A 44 6.39 -6.76 11.39
CA ASN A 44 6.50 -7.57 10.16
C ASN A 44 7.28 -6.80 9.11
N ASP A 45 7.76 -7.54 8.13
CA ASP A 45 8.39 -6.93 6.95
C ASP A 45 7.37 -6.76 5.85
N PHE A 46 7.27 -5.56 5.31
CA PHE A 46 6.37 -5.27 4.20
C PHE A 46 7.16 -4.73 3.02
N ASP A 47 6.64 -4.98 1.83
CA ASP A 47 7.25 -4.55 0.58
C ASP A 47 6.58 -3.32 -0.01
N ILE A 48 5.36 -3.04 0.41
CA ILE A 48 4.61 -1.88 -0.07
C ILE A 48 3.55 -1.50 0.96
N LEU A 49 3.27 -0.20 1.04
CA LEU A 49 2.18 0.33 1.85
C LEU A 49 1.10 0.88 0.93
N VAL A 50 -0.14 0.45 1.13
CA VAL A 50 -1.31 1.04 0.47
C VAL A 50 -2.19 1.60 1.55
N THR A 51 -2.49 2.88 1.51
CA THR A 51 -3.27 3.51 2.58
C THR A 51 -4.32 4.45 2.03
N ASP A 52 -5.47 4.48 2.69
CA ASP A 52 -6.45 5.51 2.46
C ASP A 52 -5.84 6.85 2.90
N PHE A 53 -6.24 7.94 2.27
CA PHE A 53 -5.78 9.26 2.69
C PHE A 53 -6.51 9.72 3.94
N ARG A 54 -7.84 9.70 3.91
CA ARG A 54 -8.63 10.19 5.02
C ARG A 54 -8.95 9.09 6.00
N MET A 55 -8.45 9.25 7.21
CA MET A 55 -8.72 8.35 8.33
C MET A 55 -8.82 9.20 9.59
N ASP A 56 -9.52 8.69 10.59
CA ASP A 56 -9.55 9.37 11.87
C ASP A 56 -8.14 9.41 12.46
N GLY A 57 -7.77 10.54 13.02
CA GLY A 57 -6.43 10.71 13.55
C GLY A 57 -5.42 10.95 12.45
N MET A 58 -4.41 10.12 12.38
CA MET A 58 -3.34 10.26 11.39
C MET A 58 -3.87 9.97 9.99
N ASN A 59 -3.62 10.86 9.03
CA ASN A 59 -4.00 10.62 7.64
C ASN A 59 -2.94 9.80 6.92
N GLY A 60 -3.25 9.41 5.67
CA GLY A 60 -2.35 8.54 4.90
C GLY A 60 -1.01 9.17 4.58
N LEU A 61 -0.97 10.49 4.39
CA LEU A 61 0.29 11.17 4.09
C LEU A 61 1.20 11.20 5.32
N GLU A 62 0.62 11.44 6.48
CA GLU A 62 1.38 11.40 7.73
C GLU A 62 1.92 9.99 7.99
N LEU A 63 1.09 8.99 7.70
CA LEU A 63 1.52 7.60 7.83
C LEU A 63 2.68 7.30 6.88
N ALA A 64 2.59 7.77 5.63
CA ALA A 64 3.66 7.56 4.67
C ALA A 64 4.99 8.12 5.16
N ARG A 65 4.95 9.33 5.73
CA ARG A 65 6.15 9.95 6.26
C ARG A 65 6.76 9.14 7.40
N LYS A 66 5.91 8.65 8.30
CA LYS A 66 6.40 7.86 9.44
C LYS A 66 6.96 6.51 9.01
N VAL A 67 6.34 5.89 8.02
CA VAL A 67 6.84 4.64 7.47
C VAL A 67 8.20 4.87 6.81
N HIS A 68 8.36 5.99 6.09
CA HIS A 68 9.64 6.30 5.46
C HIS A 68 10.74 6.65 6.45
N GLU A 69 10.38 7.09 7.66
CA GLU A 69 11.40 7.25 8.69
C GLU A 69 11.98 5.90 9.11
N LYS A 70 11.19 4.84 8.99
CA LYS A 70 11.64 3.49 9.35
C LYS A 70 12.27 2.76 8.16
N ASN A 71 11.74 2.96 6.98
CA ASN A 71 12.24 2.32 5.76
C ASN A 71 11.96 3.24 4.57
N PRO A 72 12.93 4.07 4.18
CA PRO A 72 12.69 5.04 3.10
C PRO A 72 12.55 4.42 1.72
N ALA A 73 12.85 3.14 1.56
CA ALA A 73 12.80 2.50 0.25
C ALA A 73 11.43 1.92 -0.09
N ILE A 74 10.51 1.84 0.88
CA ILE A 74 9.23 1.18 0.62
C ILE A 74 8.33 2.10 -0.22
N PRO A 75 7.74 1.61 -1.32
CA PRO A 75 6.81 2.43 -2.07
C PRO A 75 5.49 2.58 -1.33
N VAL A 76 4.87 3.75 -1.47
CA VAL A 76 3.59 4.06 -0.83
C VAL A 76 2.59 4.46 -1.90
N ILE A 77 1.42 3.82 -1.87
CA ILE A 77 0.29 4.18 -2.71
C ILE A 77 -0.79 4.74 -1.80
N ILE A 78 -1.27 5.94 -2.11
CA ILE A 78 -2.40 6.53 -1.39
C ILE A 78 -3.65 6.38 -2.24
N VAL A 79 -4.75 6.01 -1.60
CA VAL A 79 -6.07 5.93 -2.22
C VAL A 79 -6.95 6.99 -1.61
N THR A 80 -7.63 7.78 -2.44
CA THR A 80 -8.46 8.87 -1.93
C THR A 80 -9.78 8.92 -2.69
N GLY A 81 -10.84 9.30 -1.98
CA GLY A 81 -12.14 9.56 -2.60
C GLY A 81 -12.32 11.01 -3.01
N TYR A 82 -11.28 11.82 -2.83
CA TYR A 82 -11.31 13.23 -3.17
C TYR A 82 -10.38 13.47 -4.35
N GLY A 83 -10.37 14.66 -4.88
CA GLY A 83 -9.51 14.97 -6.01
C GLY A 83 -8.02 14.85 -5.66
N PRO A 84 -7.16 15.24 -6.60
CA PRO A 84 -5.73 15.14 -6.37
C PRO A 84 -5.30 15.87 -5.11
N ILE A 85 -4.33 15.27 -4.42
CA ILE A 85 -3.74 15.88 -3.22
C ILE A 85 -2.26 16.08 -3.46
N ASP A 86 -1.68 17.03 -2.75
CA ASP A 86 -0.25 17.25 -2.82
C ASP A 86 0.43 16.25 -1.91
N THR A 87 1.02 15.23 -2.50
CA THR A 87 1.59 14.13 -1.75
C THR A 87 3.09 14.26 -1.51
N GLY A 88 3.77 15.14 -2.23
CA GLY A 88 5.21 15.29 -2.07
C GLY A 88 5.95 14.02 -2.47
N LYS A 89 7.13 13.84 -1.86
CA LYS A 89 8.04 12.76 -2.25
C LYS A 89 7.77 11.43 -1.59
N ASP A 90 6.91 11.42 -0.57
CA ASP A 90 6.70 10.19 0.22
C ASP A 90 5.69 9.25 -0.40
N VAL A 91 5.03 9.65 -1.48
CA VAL A 91 3.99 8.86 -2.10
C VAL A 91 4.33 8.62 -3.55
N ALA A 92 4.40 7.36 -3.94
CA ALA A 92 4.75 7.00 -5.30
C ALA A 92 3.57 7.19 -6.26
N VAL A 93 2.36 6.85 -5.81
CA VAL A 93 1.17 6.92 -6.64
C VAL A 93 -0.02 7.30 -5.77
N CYS A 94 -0.89 8.15 -6.32
CA CYS A 94 -2.17 8.50 -5.68
C CYS A 94 -3.29 8.03 -6.60
N LEU A 95 -4.16 7.15 -6.09
CA LEU A 95 -5.27 6.59 -6.87
C LEU A 95 -6.59 7.06 -6.34
N GLN A 96 -7.59 7.16 -7.22
CA GLN A 96 -8.95 7.46 -6.80
C GLN A 96 -9.63 6.18 -6.34
N LYS A 97 -10.47 6.25 -5.30
CA LYS A 97 -11.15 5.07 -4.77
C LYS A 97 -12.02 4.38 -5.81
N GLU A 98 -12.64 5.13 -6.71
CA GLU A 98 -13.48 4.54 -7.74
C GLU A 98 -12.69 3.72 -8.74
N ASP A 99 -11.37 3.94 -8.82
CA ASP A 99 -10.50 3.20 -9.72
C ASP A 99 -9.66 2.16 -8.97
N LEU A 100 -10.08 1.78 -7.76
CA LEU A 100 -9.22 0.99 -6.88
C LEU A 100 -8.74 -0.30 -7.54
N PHE A 101 -9.68 -1.13 -7.96
CA PHE A 101 -9.34 -2.36 -8.68
C PHE A 101 -9.93 -2.25 -10.08
N PRO A 102 -9.23 -2.64 -11.12
CA PRO A 102 -7.94 -3.32 -11.18
C PRO A 102 -6.70 -2.41 -11.14
N THR A 103 -6.87 -1.09 -11.12
CA THR A 103 -5.72 -0.17 -11.23
C THR A 103 -4.72 -0.40 -10.10
N LEU A 104 -5.21 -0.62 -8.88
CA LEU A 104 -4.32 -0.88 -7.75
C LEU A 104 -3.46 -2.12 -8.00
N LEU A 105 -4.05 -3.19 -8.54
CA LEU A 105 -3.29 -4.40 -8.82
C LEU A 105 -2.20 -4.13 -9.84
N GLU A 106 -2.48 -3.34 -10.87
CA GLU A 106 -1.48 -3.00 -11.86
C GLU A 106 -0.31 -2.25 -11.23
N LYS A 107 -0.61 -1.28 -10.36
CA LYS A 107 0.45 -0.49 -9.72
C LYS A 107 1.27 -1.33 -8.74
N ILE A 108 0.61 -2.18 -7.99
CA ILE A 108 1.32 -3.07 -7.07
C ILE A 108 2.28 -3.96 -7.85
N LYS A 109 1.83 -4.52 -8.97
CA LYS A 109 2.69 -5.36 -9.78
C LYS A 109 3.90 -4.61 -10.31
N VAL A 110 3.71 -3.37 -10.74
CA VAL A 110 4.83 -2.56 -11.21
C VAL A 110 5.87 -2.40 -10.10
N PHE A 111 5.43 -2.06 -8.89
CA PHE A 111 6.38 -1.81 -7.80
C PHE A 111 7.03 -3.08 -7.27
N LEU A 112 6.29 -4.17 -7.20
CA LEU A 112 6.80 -5.38 -6.57
C LEU A 112 7.46 -6.32 -7.58
N ASP A 113 6.88 -6.46 -8.74
CA ASP A 113 7.39 -7.43 -9.71
C ASP A 113 8.57 -6.88 -10.49
N ASP A 114 8.57 -5.56 -10.78
CA ASP A 114 9.67 -4.96 -11.50
C ASP A 114 10.96 -4.93 -10.69
N GLU A 115 10.87 -5.08 -9.38
CA GLU A 115 12.07 -5.15 -8.56
C GLU A 115 12.77 -6.50 -8.65
N ARG A 116 12.15 -7.47 -9.27
CA ARG A 116 12.75 -8.78 -9.39
C ARG A 116 13.83 -8.77 -10.43
N PRO A 117 14.96 -9.37 -10.12
CA PRO A 117 16.04 -9.38 -11.09
C PRO A 117 15.85 -10.43 -12.16
N GLU A 118 14.78 -11.10 -12.18
CA GLU A 118 14.63 -12.08 -13.08
C GLU A 118 14.36 -11.68 -14.39
N PRO A 119 14.48 -11.34 -14.58
CA PRO A 119 14.32 -11.44 -15.75
C PRO A 119 14.95 -12.36 -16.44
N ALA A 120 15.18 -12.55 -15.98
CA ALA A 120 15.65 -13.17 -16.60
C ALA A 120 15.27 -14.19 -17.21
N MET A 121 14.94 -14.20 -16.84
CA MET A 121 14.57 -14.96 -17.24
C MET A 121 14.22 -14.94 -18.23
N LYS A 122 14.14 -14.46 -18.30
CA LYS A 122 13.83 -14.45 -19.14
C LYS A 122 14.43 -14.77 -19.96
N THR A 123 14.85 -14.98 -19.84
CA THR A 123 15.25 -15.27 -20.53
C THR A 123 15.32 -16.00 -21.13
N ALA A 124 15.24 -16.11 -21.15
CA ALA A 124 15.28 -16.70 -21.80
C ALA A 124 15.17 -16.80 -22.49
#